data_74838f8f36f17ee4758f1892572b8d73
#
_entry.id   74838f8f36f17ee4758f1892572b8d73
#
_cell.length_a   1.000
_cell.length_b   1.000
_cell.length_c   1.000
_cell.angle_alpha   90.00
_cell.angle_beta   90.00
_cell.angle_gamma   90.00
#
_symmetry.space_group_name_H-M   'P 1'
#
loop_
_entity.id
_entity.type
_entity.pdbx_description
1 polymer ?
#
loop_
_entity_poly.entity_id
_entity_poly.type
_entity_poly.pdbx_seq_one_letter_code
_entity_poly.pdbx_strand_id
1 'polypeptide(L)'
;MRRGIVYRSEDLGRLGGDDAIAFARLGIRTVYDLRTADERAARPDRLPAGTATVVLDVLHGSTDATPVQLMALFEDLRLAAEAFGDGGGAAMFERKYREFVVLESARTAYRRLFAALADGACTPALFHCTTGKDRTGWAAAFLLLFLGVPDDAVMADYLLSADRLAGTFRPTLDAFAARGGDPDLLLPLVGVRPSYLETALDEMHRSYGTVDAYVANGLGIHTGPRQNLRARLIEPA
;
A
#
# COMPACT_ATOMS: atom_id res chain seq x y z
N MET A 1 10.17 12.86 10.10
CA MET A 1 8.83 12.47 10.58
C MET A 1 8.93 11.88 11.98
N ARG A 2 7.99 12.22 12.87
CA ARG A 2 7.94 11.67 14.24
C ARG A 2 7.74 10.15 14.20
N ARG A 3 8.55 9.44 14.96
CA ARG A 3 8.45 7.98 15.12
C ARG A 3 7.33 7.61 16.09
N GLY A 4 6.82 6.38 15.98
CA GLY A 4 5.86 5.84 16.94
C GLY A 4 4.40 6.33 16.77
N ILE A 5 4.08 7.10 15.74
CA ILE A 5 2.74 7.64 15.53
C ILE A 5 2.01 6.91 14.40
N VAL A 6 2.71 6.64 13.29
CA VAL A 6 2.15 5.98 12.11
C VAL A 6 3.07 4.84 11.70
N TYR A 7 2.46 3.70 11.42
CA TYR A 7 3.13 2.47 10.99
C TYR A 7 2.53 1.95 9.69
N ARG A 8 3.31 1.22 8.93
CA ARG A 8 2.83 0.45 7.77
C ARG A 8 3.29 -1.00 7.84
N SER A 9 2.51 -1.93 7.28
CA SER A 9 2.84 -3.36 7.24
C SER A 9 2.20 -4.07 6.04
N GLU A 10 2.50 -5.36 5.89
CA GLU A 10 1.65 -6.33 5.20
C GLU A 10 0.41 -6.64 6.05
N ASP A 11 -0.49 -7.53 5.54
CA ASP A 11 -1.68 -7.95 6.27
C ASP A 11 -1.31 -8.64 7.60
N LEU A 12 -2.19 -8.53 8.56
CA LEU A 12 -2.00 -9.00 9.92
C LEU A 12 -2.64 -10.39 10.16
N GLY A 13 -2.99 -11.10 9.09
CA GLY A 13 -3.63 -12.41 9.17
C GLY A 13 -2.71 -13.50 9.74
N ARG A 14 -1.40 -13.28 9.74
CA ARG A 14 -0.40 -14.17 10.33
C ARG A 14 0.11 -13.70 11.69
N LEU A 15 -0.42 -12.59 12.21
CA LEU A 15 0.03 -12.04 13.48
C LEU A 15 -0.18 -13.05 14.60
N GLY A 16 0.90 -13.43 15.28
CA GLY A 16 0.88 -14.42 16.37
C GLY A 16 2.23 -14.53 17.08
N GLY A 17 2.30 -15.27 18.16
CA GLY A 17 3.54 -15.49 18.90
C GLY A 17 4.25 -14.20 19.31
N ASP A 18 5.55 -14.12 19.05
CA ASP A 18 6.39 -12.97 19.41
C ASP A 18 6.00 -11.71 18.63
N ASP A 19 5.49 -11.84 17.40
CA ASP A 19 5.03 -10.71 16.60
C ASP A 19 3.79 -10.05 17.21
N ALA A 20 2.87 -10.82 17.77
CA ALA A 20 1.71 -10.28 18.49
C ALA A 20 2.12 -9.51 19.74
N ILE A 21 3.14 -10.01 20.46
CA ILE A 21 3.72 -9.32 21.61
C ILE A 21 4.40 -8.01 21.19
N ALA A 22 5.16 -8.04 20.08
CA ALA A 22 5.80 -6.85 19.53
C ALA A 22 4.75 -5.84 19.08
N PHE A 23 3.72 -6.27 18.37
CA PHE A 23 2.60 -5.42 17.96
C PHE A 23 1.91 -4.74 19.14
N ALA A 24 1.63 -5.49 20.21
CA ALA A 24 1.00 -4.94 21.41
C ALA A 24 1.85 -3.83 22.06
N ARG A 25 3.19 -3.97 22.05
CA ARG A 25 4.12 -2.95 22.56
C ARG A 25 4.12 -1.65 21.76
N LEU A 26 3.74 -1.68 20.47
CA LEU A 26 3.60 -0.48 19.65
C LEU A 26 2.40 0.38 20.07
N GLY A 27 1.47 -0.17 20.85
CA GLY A 27 0.29 0.55 21.34
C GLY A 27 -0.67 1.01 20.24
N ILE A 28 -0.69 0.30 19.11
CA ILE A 28 -1.52 0.65 17.95
C ILE A 28 -2.99 0.61 18.36
N ARG A 29 -3.68 1.74 18.18
CA ARG A 29 -5.10 1.91 18.50
C ARG A 29 -6.00 1.57 17.35
N THR A 30 -5.57 1.91 16.12
CA THR A 30 -6.40 1.74 14.93
C THR A 30 -5.57 1.16 13.79
N VAL A 31 -6.11 0.14 13.15
CA VAL A 31 -5.61 -0.44 11.91
C VAL A 31 -6.52 -0.01 10.76
N TYR A 32 -5.95 0.59 9.73
CA TYR A 32 -6.61 0.97 8.49
C TYR A 32 -6.31 -0.08 7.43
N ASP A 33 -7.32 -0.87 7.08
CA ASP A 33 -7.21 -1.96 6.11
C ASP A 33 -7.60 -1.47 4.70
N LEU A 34 -6.62 -1.39 3.80
CA LEU A 34 -6.78 -0.90 2.42
C LEU A 34 -7.21 -2.00 1.44
N ARG A 35 -7.48 -3.21 1.92
CA ARG A 35 -7.79 -4.39 1.11
C ARG A 35 -9.23 -4.42 0.63
N THR A 36 -9.44 -5.15 -0.47
CA THR A 36 -10.77 -5.51 -0.97
C THR A 36 -11.50 -6.46 -0.02
N ALA A 37 -12.80 -6.61 -0.19
CA ALA A 37 -13.60 -7.55 0.60
C ALA A 37 -13.09 -9.00 0.46
N ASP A 38 -12.74 -9.42 -0.76
CA ASP A 38 -12.26 -10.78 -1.05
C ASP A 38 -10.92 -11.06 -0.37
N GLU A 39 -9.98 -10.10 -0.39
CA GLU A 39 -8.69 -10.24 0.30
C GLU A 39 -8.88 -10.38 1.81
N ARG A 40 -9.79 -9.60 2.40
CA ARG A 40 -10.10 -9.69 3.83
C ARG A 40 -10.78 -11.00 4.20
N ALA A 41 -11.67 -11.50 3.35
CA ALA A 41 -12.33 -12.79 3.55
C ALA A 41 -11.33 -13.94 3.43
N ALA A 42 -10.41 -13.89 2.46
CA ALA A 42 -9.38 -14.91 2.26
C ALA A 42 -8.37 -14.95 3.43
N ARG A 43 -8.03 -13.80 4.01
CA ARG A 43 -7.08 -13.72 5.14
C ARG A 43 -7.49 -12.61 6.11
N PRO A 44 -8.39 -12.90 7.06
CA PRO A 44 -8.77 -11.94 8.11
C PRO A 44 -7.59 -11.57 9.00
N ASP A 45 -7.52 -10.31 9.42
CA ASP A 45 -6.51 -9.87 10.39
C ASP A 45 -6.75 -10.48 11.78
N ARG A 46 -5.66 -10.77 12.47
CA ARG A 46 -5.65 -11.29 13.84
C ARG A 46 -5.15 -10.23 14.81
N LEU A 47 -6.02 -9.30 15.14
CA LEU A 47 -5.66 -8.17 15.99
C LEU A 47 -5.86 -8.47 17.49
N PRO A 48 -5.00 -7.91 18.36
CA PRO A 48 -5.25 -7.93 19.80
C PRO A 48 -6.57 -7.24 20.16
N ALA A 49 -7.20 -7.71 21.25
CA ALA A 49 -8.40 -7.07 21.77
C ALA A 49 -8.17 -5.58 22.06
N GLY A 50 -9.14 -4.75 21.70
CA GLY A 50 -9.06 -3.30 21.88
C GLY A 50 -8.44 -2.53 20.70
N THR A 51 -7.88 -3.21 19.70
CA THR A 51 -7.45 -2.57 18.45
C THR A 51 -8.65 -2.39 17.52
N ALA A 52 -8.95 -1.15 17.15
CA ALA A 52 -10.03 -0.86 16.19
C ALA A 52 -9.57 -1.13 14.75
N THR A 53 -10.50 -1.56 13.89
CA THR A 53 -10.28 -1.70 12.44
C THR A 53 -11.17 -0.75 11.68
N VAL A 54 -10.58 -0.05 10.69
CA VAL A 54 -11.30 0.79 9.74
C VAL A 54 -11.01 0.29 8.33
N VAL A 55 -12.04 -0.19 7.65
CA VAL A 55 -11.93 -0.66 6.27
C VAL A 55 -11.94 0.53 5.31
N LEU A 56 -10.94 0.57 4.44
CA LEU A 56 -10.70 1.60 3.43
C LEU A 56 -10.37 0.93 2.08
N ASP A 57 -11.36 0.27 1.45
CA ASP A 57 -11.15 -0.44 0.20
C ASP A 57 -10.75 0.51 -0.92
N VAL A 58 -9.46 0.50 -1.27
CA VAL A 58 -8.85 1.36 -2.29
C VAL A 58 -9.28 0.98 -3.70
N LEU A 59 -9.52 -0.31 -3.94
CA LEU A 59 -9.79 -0.86 -5.27
C LEU A 59 -11.29 -1.10 -5.55
N HIS A 60 -12.17 -0.65 -4.66
CA HIS A 60 -13.61 -0.78 -4.88
C HIS A 60 -14.01 -0.08 -6.20
N GLY A 61 -14.60 -0.85 -7.12
CA GLY A 61 -14.96 -0.36 -8.46
C GLY A 61 -13.82 -0.33 -9.49
N SER A 62 -12.62 -0.81 -9.16
CA SER A 62 -11.61 -1.11 -10.19
C SER A 62 -12.12 -2.21 -11.12
N THR A 63 -11.93 -2.02 -12.42
CA THR A 63 -12.28 -3.00 -13.45
C THR A 63 -11.15 -3.97 -13.77
N ASP A 64 -9.96 -3.70 -13.26
CA ASP A 64 -8.80 -4.58 -13.40
C ASP A 64 -8.90 -5.81 -12.48
N ALA A 65 -8.17 -6.87 -12.84
CA ALA A 65 -8.08 -8.07 -12.02
C ALA A 65 -7.69 -7.74 -10.56
N THR A 66 -8.44 -8.31 -9.62
CA THR A 66 -8.17 -8.15 -8.19
C THR A 66 -6.89 -8.88 -7.79
N PRO A 67 -6.23 -8.52 -6.66
CA PRO A 67 -5.07 -9.26 -6.18
C PRO A 67 -5.33 -10.76 -6.02
N VAL A 68 -6.53 -11.16 -5.59
CA VAL A 68 -6.92 -12.57 -5.47
C VAL A 68 -6.96 -13.26 -6.84
N GLN A 69 -7.55 -12.60 -7.85
CA GLN A 69 -7.59 -13.13 -9.22
C GLN A 69 -6.18 -13.24 -9.83
N LEU A 70 -5.31 -12.25 -9.57
CA LEU A 70 -3.91 -12.30 -10.03
C LEU A 70 -3.15 -13.48 -9.41
N MET A 71 -3.36 -13.75 -8.13
CA MET A 71 -2.72 -14.89 -7.47
C MET A 71 -3.22 -16.23 -8.04
N ALA A 72 -4.49 -16.31 -8.45
CA ALA A 72 -5.03 -17.52 -9.08
C ALA A 72 -4.37 -17.83 -10.44
N LEU A 73 -3.88 -16.81 -11.17
CA LEU A 73 -3.16 -17.02 -12.44
C LEU A 73 -1.81 -17.76 -12.23
N PHE A 74 -1.24 -17.72 -11.03
CA PHE A 74 0.01 -18.45 -10.72
C PHE A 74 -0.19 -19.98 -10.75
N GLU A 75 -1.42 -20.45 -10.68
CA GLU A 75 -1.72 -21.88 -10.75
C GLU A 75 -1.75 -22.42 -12.19
N ASP A 76 -1.89 -21.57 -13.21
CA ASP A 76 -1.91 -21.93 -14.64
C ASP A 76 -0.75 -21.26 -15.38
N LEU A 77 0.27 -22.05 -15.76
CA LEU A 77 1.48 -21.56 -16.43
C LEU A 77 1.18 -20.85 -17.76
N ARG A 78 0.19 -21.33 -18.52
CA ARG A 78 -0.17 -20.74 -19.81
C ARG A 78 -0.85 -19.38 -19.60
N LEU A 79 -1.81 -19.32 -18.69
CA LEU A 79 -2.51 -18.06 -18.39
C LEU A 79 -1.54 -17.04 -17.77
N ALA A 80 -0.60 -17.48 -16.93
CA ALA A 80 0.45 -16.62 -16.40
C ALA A 80 1.34 -16.04 -17.53
N ALA A 81 1.76 -16.87 -18.48
CA ALA A 81 2.57 -16.43 -19.62
C ALA A 81 1.81 -15.46 -20.53
N GLU A 82 0.54 -15.73 -20.82
CA GLU A 82 -0.33 -14.84 -21.61
C GLU A 82 -0.56 -13.48 -20.91
N ALA A 83 -0.79 -13.49 -19.59
CA ALA A 83 -1.11 -12.27 -18.84
C ALA A 83 0.12 -11.41 -18.52
N PHE A 84 1.26 -12.03 -18.26
CA PHE A 84 2.44 -11.37 -17.70
C PHE A 84 3.64 -11.34 -18.65
N GLY A 85 3.59 -12.11 -19.76
CA GLY A 85 4.63 -12.10 -20.79
C GLY A 85 4.75 -10.74 -21.49
N ASP A 86 5.85 -10.56 -22.21
CA ASP A 86 6.16 -9.37 -23.03
C ASP A 86 5.97 -8.02 -22.28
N GLY A 87 6.27 -8.01 -20.97
CA GLY A 87 6.12 -6.83 -20.14
C GLY A 87 4.68 -6.57 -19.64
N GLY A 88 3.72 -7.46 -19.96
CA GLY A 88 2.31 -7.31 -19.58
C GLY A 88 2.10 -7.15 -18.07
N GLY A 89 2.86 -7.91 -17.25
CA GLY A 89 2.81 -7.80 -15.80
C GLY A 89 3.22 -6.42 -15.28
N ALA A 90 4.30 -5.85 -15.81
CA ALA A 90 4.75 -4.51 -15.42
C ALA A 90 3.73 -3.44 -15.85
N ALA A 91 3.30 -3.47 -17.10
CA ALA A 91 2.32 -2.52 -17.64
C ALA A 91 0.98 -2.56 -16.88
N MET A 92 0.55 -3.74 -16.42
CA MET A 92 -0.64 -3.88 -15.59
C MET A 92 -0.47 -3.18 -14.23
N PHE A 93 0.68 -3.36 -13.56
CA PHE A 93 0.95 -2.67 -12.29
C PHE A 93 1.05 -1.16 -12.47
N GLU A 94 1.68 -0.67 -13.52
CA GLU A 94 1.71 0.76 -13.83
C GLU A 94 0.30 1.35 -14.01
N ARG A 95 -0.62 0.63 -14.70
CA ARG A 95 -2.03 1.06 -14.74
C ARG A 95 -2.67 1.12 -13.34
N LYS A 96 -2.44 0.09 -12.50
CA LYS A 96 -2.95 0.09 -11.12
C LYS A 96 -2.42 1.24 -10.28
N TYR A 97 -1.15 1.62 -10.45
CA TYR A 97 -0.59 2.77 -9.74
C TYR A 97 -1.21 4.10 -10.20
N ARG A 98 -1.62 4.24 -11.48
CA ARG A 98 -2.46 5.37 -11.91
C ARG A 98 -3.83 5.35 -11.22
N GLU A 99 -4.48 4.18 -11.13
CA GLU A 99 -5.75 4.03 -10.42
C GLU A 99 -5.67 4.49 -8.96
N PHE A 100 -4.58 4.21 -8.25
CA PHE A 100 -4.40 4.67 -6.86
C PHE A 100 -4.49 6.19 -6.72
N VAL A 101 -4.21 6.93 -7.77
CA VAL A 101 -4.30 8.40 -7.79
C VAL A 101 -5.68 8.91 -8.16
N VAL A 102 -6.32 8.30 -9.18
CA VAL A 102 -7.51 8.88 -9.83
C VAL A 102 -8.81 8.16 -9.49
N LEU A 103 -8.76 6.87 -9.11
CA LEU A 103 -9.96 6.10 -8.78
C LEU A 103 -10.68 6.73 -7.58
N GLU A 104 -12.00 6.89 -7.66
CA GLU A 104 -12.79 7.58 -6.63
C GLU A 104 -12.72 6.85 -5.27
N SER A 105 -12.77 5.51 -5.27
CA SER A 105 -12.60 4.72 -4.06
C SER A 105 -11.23 4.92 -3.42
N ALA A 106 -10.16 4.97 -4.23
CA ALA A 106 -8.81 5.24 -3.75
C ALA A 106 -8.71 6.62 -3.10
N ARG A 107 -9.18 7.66 -3.79
CA ARG A 107 -9.21 9.02 -3.24
C ARG A 107 -10.03 9.11 -1.95
N THR A 108 -11.17 8.44 -1.92
CA THR A 108 -12.03 8.40 -0.72
C THR A 108 -11.35 7.68 0.44
N ALA A 109 -10.70 6.53 0.18
CA ALA A 109 -9.96 5.75 1.17
C ALA A 109 -8.79 6.57 1.75
N TYR A 110 -7.97 7.17 0.90
CA TYR A 110 -6.83 7.99 1.33
C TYR A 110 -7.25 9.29 2.02
N ARG A 111 -8.34 9.94 1.57
CA ARG A 111 -8.94 11.08 2.29
C ARG A 111 -9.28 10.69 3.73
N ARG A 112 -9.98 9.58 3.93
CA ARG A 112 -10.39 9.11 5.27
C ARG A 112 -9.18 8.77 6.14
N LEU A 113 -8.16 8.10 5.56
CA LEU A 113 -6.91 7.81 6.25
C LEU A 113 -6.21 9.10 6.72
N PHE A 114 -5.99 10.04 5.81
CA PHE A 114 -5.28 11.30 6.12
C PHE A 114 -6.06 12.20 7.07
N ALA A 115 -7.37 12.28 6.94
CA ALA A 115 -8.21 13.02 7.87
C ALA A 115 -8.14 12.43 9.29
N ALA A 116 -8.13 11.11 9.43
CA ALA A 116 -8.00 10.44 10.71
C ALA A 116 -6.60 10.63 11.33
N LEU A 117 -5.55 10.60 10.52
CA LEU A 117 -4.19 10.91 10.99
C LEU A 117 -4.04 12.38 11.42
N ALA A 118 -4.73 13.31 10.74
CA ALA A 118 -4.77 14.73 11.08
C ALA A 118 -5.52 15.00 12.39
N ASP A 119 -6.61 14.29 12.65
CA ASP A 119 -7.37 14.36 13.92
C ASP A 119 -6.52 13.79 15.07
N GLY A 120 -5.86 12.67 14.84
CA GLY A 120 -4.92 12.03 15.77
C GLY A 120 -5.53 11.31 16.96
N ALA A 121 -6.86 11.29 17.12
CA ALA A 121 -7.53 10.55 18.19
C ALA A 121 -7.27 9.04 18.10
N CYS A 122 -7.03 8.55 16.87
CA CYS A 122 -6.83 7.14 16.55
C CYS A 122 -5.34 6.71 16.46
N THR A 123 -4.41 7.57 16.89
CA THR A 123 -2.96 7.26 16.88
C THR A 123 -2.49 6.70 18.23
N PRO A 124 -1.46 5.85 18.29
CA PRO A 124 -0.70 5.29 17.15
C PRO A 124 -1.57 4.48 16.21
N ALA A 125 -1.33 4.65 14.90
CA ALA A 125 -2.11 4.02 13.84
C ALA A 125 -1.22 3.19 12.91
N LEU A 126 -1.79 2.12 12.36
CA LEU A 126 -1.15 1.32 11.32
C LEU A 126 -2.05 1.28 10.10
N PHE A 127 -1.48 1.36 8.90
CA PHE A 127 -2.21 1.08 7.67
C PHE A 127 -1.51 0.00 6.85
N HIS A 128 -2.29 -0.86 6.21
CA HIS A 128 -1.77 -1.96 5.42
C HIS A 128 -2.66 -2.31 4.23
N CYS A 129 -2.12 -3.09 3.30
CA CYS A 129 -2.86 -3.86 2.33
C CYS A 129 -2.48 -5.34 2.46
N THR A 130 -2.48 -6.14 1.39
CA THR A 130 -2.08 -7.55 1.47
C THR A 130 -0.58 -7.71 1.66
N THR A 131 0.23 -7.05 0.85
CA THR A 131 1.70 -7.14 0.87
C THR A 131 2.39 -5.92 1.47
N GLY A 132 1.65 -4.87 1.76
CA GLY A 132 2.21 -3.62 2.27
C GLY A 132 3.04 -2.81 1.26
N LYS A 133 3.14 -3.24 -0.01
CA LYS A 133 4.01 -2.63 -1.03
C LYS A 133 3.31 -1.61 -1.92
N ASP A 134 2.11 -1.93 -2.47
CA ASP A 134 1.46 -1.13 -3.52
C ASP A 134 0.55 -0.04 -2.95
N ARG A 135 -0.69 -0.36 -2.55
CA ARG A 135 -1.65 0.60 -1.96
C ARG A 135 -1.08 1.29 -0.72
N THR A 136 -0.44 0.52 0.13
CA THR A 136 0.28 1.00 1.32
C THR A 136 1.52 1.80 0.95
N GLY A 137 2.30 1.34 -0.04
CA GLY A 137 3.48 2.03 -0.54
C GLY A 137 3.14 3.41 -1.12
N TRP A 138 2.09 3.50 -1.95
CA TRP A 138 1.61 4.79 -2.45
C TRP A 138 1.15 5.72 -1.32
N ALA A 139 0.32 5.21 -0.38
CA ALA A 139 -0.13 6.00 0.77
C ALA A 139 1.03 6.56 1.59
N ALA A 140 2.07 5.73 1.83
CA ALA A 140 3.27 6.17 2.54
C ALA A 140 4.07 7.19 1.75
N ALA A 141 4.27 6.96 0.45
CA ALA A 141 5.05 7.84 -0.42
C ALA A 141 4.46 9.25 -0.46
N PHE A 142 3.17 9.40 -0.80
CA PHE A 142 2.60 10.75 -0.86
C PHE A 142 2.41 11.40 0.52
N LEU A 143 2.28 10.62 1.61
CA LEU A 143 2.34 11.17 2.96
C LEU A 143 3.71 11.77 3.25
N LEU A 144 4.79 11.04 2.97
CA LEU A 144 6.16 11.51 3.17
C LEU A 144 6.46 12.75 2.33
N LEU A 145 6.09 12.75 1.04
CA LEU A 145 6.23 13.91 0.15
C LEU A 145 5.45 15.12 0.68
N PHE A 146 4.21 14.93 1.12
CA PHE A 146 3.40 16.00 1.72
C PHE A 146 4.03 16.58 2.99
N LEU A 147 4.78 15.77 3.75
CA LEU A 147 5.54 16.21 4.93
C LEU A 147 6.88 16.85 4.56
N GLY A 148 7.26 16.93 3.29
CA GLY A 148 8.49 17.56 2.81
C GLY A 148 9.72 16.65 2.82
N VAL A 149 9.54 15.33 2.86
CA VAL A 149 10.64 14.37 2.68
C VAL A 149 11.10 14.42 1.21
N PRO A 150 12.42 14.50 0.93
CA PRO A 150 12.96 14.51 -0.42
C PRO A 150 12.57 13.26 -1.25
N ASP A 151 12.39 13.44 -2.55
CA ASP A 151 11.89 12.39 -3.46
C ASP A 151 12.78 11.14 -3.47
N ASP A 152 14.10 11.31 -3.43
CA ASP A 152 15.07 10.23 -3.36
C ASP A 152 14.93 9.39 -2.08
N ALA A 153 14.69 10.04 -0.94
CA ALA A 153 14.44 9.36 0.32
C ALA A 153 13.08 8.63 0.33
N VAL A 154 12.06 9.21 -0.32
CA VAL A 154 10.75 8.55 -0.48
C VAL A 154 10.86 7.33 -1.38
N MET A 155 11.58 7.43 -2.50
CA MET A 155 11.85 6.30 -3.40
C MET A 155 12.63 5.20 -2.67
N ALA A 156 13.65 5.57 -1.90
CA ALA A 156 14.42 4.61 -1.11
C ALA A 156 13.53 3.88 -0.07
N ASP A 157 12.68 4.59 0.67
CA ASP A 157 11.71 3.98 1.60
C ASP A 157 10.73 3.03 0.90
N TYR A 158 10.25 3.42 -0.28
CA TYR A 158 9.35 2.57 -1.08
C TYR A 158 10.05 1.27 -1.51
N LEU A 159 11.28 1.35 -2.00
CA LEU A 159 12.06 0.21 -2.49
C LEU A 159 12.48 -0.76 -1.37
N LEU A 160 12.59 -0.33 -0.11
CA LEU A 160 12.83 -1.23 1.02
C LEU A 160 11.77 -2.34 1.16
N SER A 161 10.59 -2.16 0.57
CA SER A 161 9.56 -3.20 0.52
C SER A 161 10.02 -4.45 -0.24
N ALA A 162 10.92 -4.32 -1.22
CA ALA A 162 11.44 -5.45 -1.99
C ALA A 162 12.20 -6.45 -1.11
N ASP A 163 13.10 -5.94 -0.25
CA ASP A 163 13.91 -6.78 0.65
C ASP A 163 13.04 -7.54 1.65
N ARG A 164 11.98 -6.90 2.12
CA ARG A 164 11.04 -7.51 3.08
C ARG A 164 10.20 -8.61 2.46
N LEU A 165 9.86 -8.48 1.17
CA LEU A 165 8.99 -9.40 0.46
C LEU A 165 9.74 -10.58 -0.19
N ALA A 166 11.05 -10.46 -0.41
CA ALA A 166 11.85 -11.49 -1.08
C ALA A 166 11.70 -12.87 -0.43
N GLY A 167 11.73 -12.94 0.90
CA GLY A 167 11.51 -14.19 1.65
C GLY A 167 10.08 -14.72 1.58
N THR A 168 9.10 -13.82 1.54
CA THR A 168 7.66 -14.18 1.53
C THR A 168 7.26 -14.85 0.22
N PHE A 169 7.76 -14.37 -0.92
CA PHE A 169 7.39 -14.90 -2.24
C PHE A 169 8.31 -15.99 -2.77
N ARG A 170 9.46 -16.22 -2.15
CA ARG A 170 10.41 -17.26 -2.59
C ARG A 170 9.75 -18.63 -2.76
N PRO A 171 8.95 -19.16 -1.80
CA PRO A 171 8.28 -20.44 -1.99
C PRO A 171 7.32 -20.48 -3.17
N THR A 172 6.63 -19.38 -3.46
CA THR A 172 5.71 -19.27 -4.62
C THR A 172 6.48 -19.31 -5.93
N LEU A 173 7.59 -18.57 -6.03
CA LEU A 173 8.45 -18.56 -7.21
C LEU A 173 9.10 -19.93 -7.46
N ASP A 174 9.60 -20.56 -6.40
CA ASP A 174 10.21 -21.90 -6.48
C ASP A 174 9.17 -22.96 -6.91
N ALA A 175 7.95 -22.90 -6.38
CA ALA A 175 6.86 -23.81 -6.78
C ALA A 175 6.41 -23.58 -8.23
N PHE A 176 6.41 -22.34 -8.73
CA PHE A 176 6.10 -22.01 -10.11
C PHE A 176 7.18 -22.55 -11.04
N ALA A 177 8.46 -22.37 -10.71
CA ALA A 177 9.59 -22.90 -11.45
C ALA A 177 9.60 -24.43 -11.48
N ALA A 178 9.30 -25.09 -10.36
CA ALA A 178 9.24 -26.56 -10.28
C ALA A 178 8.19 -27.18 -11.22
N ARG A 179 7.16 -26.41 -11.60
CA ARG A 179 6.14 -26.82 -12.59
C ARG A 179 6.53 -26.49 -14.03
N GLY A 180 7.72 -25.93 -14.26
CA GLY A 180 8.22 -25.54 -15.58
C GLY A 180 7.85 -24.11 -15.99
N GLY A 181 7.36 -23.29 -15.07
CA GLY A 181 7.11 -21.87 -15.32
C GLY A 181 8.39 -21.04 -15.21
N ASP A 182 8.43 -19.92 -15.91
CA ASP A 182 9.49 -18.93 -15.78
C ASP A 182 9.19 -17.97 -14.60
N PRO A 183 9.93 -18.02 -13.49
CA PRO A 183 9.68 -17.15 -12.33
C PRO A 183 9.77 -15.66 -12.66
N ASP A 184 10.52 -15.25 -13.69
CA ASP A 184 10.69 -13.85 -14.09
C ASP A 184 9.36 -13.22 -14.54
N LEU A 185 8.42 -14.03 -15.03
CA LEU A 185 7.06 -13.58 -15.33
C LEU A 185 6.32 -13.06 -14.09
N LEU A 186 6.62 -13.59 -12.91
CA LEU A 186 5.96 -13.23 -11.67
C LEU A 186 6.65 -12.06 -10.94
N LEU A 187 7.91 -11.76 -11.25
CA LEU A 187 8.67 -10.70 -10.59
C LEU A 187 7.98 -9.33 -10.61
N PRO A 188 7.30 -8.91 -11.72
CA PRO A 188 6.53 -7.67 -11.72
C PRO A 188 5.41 -7.62 -10.67
N LEU A 189 4.83 -8.76 -10.35
CA LEU A 189 3.68 -8.87 -9.44
C LEU A 189 4.11 -8.93 -7.97
N VAL A 190 5.15 -9.72 -7.70
CA VAL A 190 5.61 -9.97 -6.32
C VAL A 190 6.67 -8.95 -5.86
N GLY A 191 7.39 -8.34 -6.80
CA GLY A 191 8.43 -7.36 -6.53
C GLY A 191 7.93 -5.92 -6.41
N VAL A 192 8.88 -5.02 -6.26
CA VAL A 192 8.71 -3.56 -6.25
C VAL A 192 9.63 -2.98 -7.32
N ARG A 193 9.14 -2.05 -8.12
CA ARG A 193 9.91 -1.39 -9.18
C ARG A 193 9.79 0.13 -9.06
N PRO A 194 10.88 0.89 -9.31
CA PRO A 194 10.80 2.36 -9.33
C PRO A 194 9.69 2.87 -10.24
N SER A 195 9.55 2.28 -11.46
CA SER A 195 8.57 2.70 -12.46
C SER A 195 7.12 2.69 -11.95
N TYR A 196 6.80 1.87 -10.96
CA TYR A 196 5.44 1.84 -10.40
C TYR A 196 5.13 3.10 -9.60
N LEU A 197 6.03 3.47 -8.68
CA LEU A 197 5.86 4.71 -7.91
C LEU A 197 5.98 5.93 -8.82
N GLU A 198 6.94 5.95 -9.74
CA GLU A 198 7.10 7.01 -10.75
C GLU A 198 5.80 7.22 -11.54
N THR A 199 5.17 6.14 -12.01
CA THR A 199 3.89 6.21 -12.73
C THR A 199 2.78 6.86 -11.90
N ALA A 200 2.70 6.58 -10.59
CA ALA A 200 1.72 7.23 -9.72
C ALA A 200 2.07 8.70 -9.49
N LEU A 201 3.34 9.03 -9.33
CA LEU A 201 3.81 10.41 -9.18
C LEU A 201 3.53 11.23 -10.45
N ASP A 202 3.82 10.68 -11.63
CA ASP A 202 3.53 11.30 -12.92
C ASP A 202 2.03 11.56 -13.09
N GLU A 203 1.19 10.58 -12.75
CA GLU A 203 -0.26 10.73 -12.79
C GLU A 203 -0.74 11.80 -11.82
N MET A 204 -0.20 11.85 -10.61
CA MET A 204 -0.51 12.87 -9.62
C MET A 204 -0.11 14.27 -10.13
N HIS A 205 1.09 14.43 -10.68
CA HIS A 205 1.54 15.69 -11.24
C HIS A 205 0.70 16.11 -12.46
N ARG A 206 0.38 15.17 -13.34
CA ARG A 206 -0.47 15.40 -14.50
C ARG A 206 -1.87 15.88 -14.12
N SER A 207 -2.48 15.24 -13.10
CA SER A 207 -3.87 15.46 -12.71
C SER A 207 -4.04 16.64 -11.74
N TYR A 208 -3.05 16.91 -10.89
CA TYR A 208 -3.16 17.89 -9.79
C TYR A 208 -2.00 18.88 -9.72
N GLY A 209 -0.92 18.69 -10.44
CA GLY A 209 0.24 19.57 -10.50
C GLY A 209 1.24 19.38 -9.36
N THR A 210 0.80 19.33 -8.11
CA THR A 210 1.67 19.17 -6.92
C THR A 210 1.08 18.23 -5.87
N VAL A 211 1.92 17.73 -4.97
CA VAL A 211 1.47 16.91 -3.81
C VAL A 211 0.47 17.69 -2.95
N ASP A 212 0.74 18.98 -2.67
CA ASP A 212 -0.19 19.83 -1.90
C ASP A 212 -1.54 20.01 -2.61
N ALA A 213 -1.54 20.14 -3.92
CA ALA A 213 -2.77 20.24 -4.71
C ALA A 213 -3.51 18.88 -4.77
N TYR A 214 -2.79 17.76 -4.84
CA TYR A 214 -3.40 16.45 -4.73
C TYR A 214 -4.11 16.24 -3.37
N VAL A 215 -3.43 16.58 -2.28
CA VAL A 215 -4.03 16.47 -0.93
C VAL A 215 -5.22 17.43 -0.78
N ALA A 216 -5.12 18.66 -1.33
CA ALA A 216 -6.19 19.64 -1.22
C ALA A 216 -7.39 19.33 -2.12
N ASN A 217 -7.16 19.07 -3.40
CA ASN A 217 -8.19 18.97 -4.43
C ASN A 217 -8.51 17.53 -4.80
N GLY A 218 -7.50 16.69 -4.91
CA GLY A 218 -7.65 15.24 -5.20
C GLY A 218 -8.31 14.51 -4.04
N LEU A 219 -7.79 14.72 -2.84
CA LEU A 219 -8.33 14.11 -1.61
C LEU A 219 -9.35 15.01 -0.89
N GLY A 220 -9.50 16.29 -1.26
CA GLY A 220 -10.43 17.20 -0.61
C GLY A 220 -10.11 17.51 0.86
N ILE A 221 -8.83 17.46 1.24
CA ILE A 221 -8.38 17.74 2.61
C ILE A 221 -8.06 19.23 2.74
N HIS A 222 -8.91 19.95 3.46
CA HIS A 222 -8.82 21.40 3.63
C HIS A 222 -7.64 21.84 4.53
N THR A 223 -7.40 23.16 4.58
CA THR A 223 -6.20 23.76 5.19
C THR A 223 -5.99 23.34 6.67
N GLY A 224 -7.03 23.36 7.51
CA GLY A 224 -6.92 22.99 8.92
C GLY A 224 -6.37 21.58 9.15
N PRO A 225 -7.01 20.53 8.62
CA PRO A 225 -6.48 19.16 8.70
C PRO A 225 -5.07 18.98 8.11
N ARG A 226 -4.72 19.69 7.03
CA ARG A 226 -3.37 19.65 6.45
C ARG A 226 -2.32 20.22 7.41
N GLN A 227 -2.61 21.35 8.07
CA GLN A 227 -1.75 21.94 9.08
C GLN A 227 -1.60 21.03 10.30
N ASN A 228 -2.70 20.45 10.77
CA ASN A 228 -2.69 19.49 11.87
C ASN A 228 -1.83 18.27 11.55
N LEU A 229 -1.96 17.70 10.35
CA LEU A 229 -1.18 16.55 9.92
C LEU A 229 0.33 16.86 9.97
N ARG A 230 0.77 18.01 9.44
CA ARG A 230 2.17 18.46 9.53
C ARG A 230 2.61 18.69 10.96
N ALA A 231 1.84 19.39 11.76
CA ALA A 231 2.18 19.67 13.16
C ALA A 231 2.33 18.40 14.02
N ARG A 232 1.55 17.37 13.71
CA ARG A 232 1.58 16.10 14.43
C ARG A 232 2.73 15.20 14.01
N LEU A 233 3.02 15.15 12.70
CA LEU A 233 3.94 14.17 12.13
C LEU A 233 5.35 14.72 11.87
N ILE A 234 5.56 16.03 11.88
CA ILE A 234 6.89 16.64 11.78
C ILE A 234 7.42 16.91 13.18
N GLU A 235 8.68 16.57 13.44
CA GLU A 235 9.38 16.97 14.66
C GLU A 235 9.60 18.49 14.61
N PRO A 236 9.35 19.22 15.71
CA PRO A 236 9.75 20.62 15.77
C PRO A 236 11.27 20.70 15.59
N ALA A 237 11.71 21.71 14.83
CA ALA A 237 13.12 22.01 14.63
C ALA A 237 13.80 22.37 15.95
#